data_43568cf2157bfa8617522ed5adde2b52
#
_entry.id   43568cf2157bfa8617522ed5adde2b52
#
_cell.length_a   1.000
_cell.length_b   1.000
_cell.length_c   1.000
_cell.angle_alpha   90.00
_cell.angle_beta   90.00
_cell.angle_gamma   90.00
#
_symmetry.space_group_name_H-M   'P 1'
#
loop_
_entity.id
_entity.type
_entity.pdbx_description
1 polymer ?
#
loop_
_entity_poly.entity_id
_entity_poly.type
_entity_poly.pdbx_seq_one_letter_code
_entity_poly.pdbx_strand_id
1 'polypeptide(L)'
;MKIQYSLLLLLLLSGFTQCKSPTVKSGSISDEALMDTIQRRTFNYFWEGAEPNSGLACERIHMDGIYPEDDQHVVTTGGSGFGIMAILAGIDRGYITREEGLARMEKIVSFLETADRFHGAYPHWWYGDTGKVKPFGQKDNGGDLVETAFLMQGLLAVHQYYVSGSTEEQALAVRIDTLWREVDWNFYRQNDQNVLYWHWSPEYGWEMNFPVYGYNECLIMYILAAASPTHSIPAEVYHDGWAEQGAIVDPHKVEDIELHLRYQGCEAGPLFWAHYSFLGLDPTNLSDKYCPGYLDEMRNLTLINRAYCIRNPKQWKGFGPDCWGLTASYSVNGYAAHAPNELADHGVISPTAALSSIVYTPEYSLEVMRHLYKMEDRVLGPYGFYDAFS
;
A
#
# COMPACT_ATOMS: atom_id res chain seq x y z
N MET A 1 89.90 22.22 -16.46
CA MET A 1 89.69 20.79 -16.75
C MET A 1 88.23 20.55 -16.81
N LYS A 2 87.65 20.54 -18.01
CA LYS A 2 86.16 20.42 -18.20
C LYS A 2 85.85 18.99 -18.59
N ILE A 3 85.04 18.33 -17.86
CA ILE A 3 84.50 16.98 -18.16
C ILE A 3 83.12 17.16 -18.71
N GLN A 4 82.94 16.80 -19.99
CA GLN A 4 81.61 16.75 -20.65
C GLN A 4 80.95 15.41 -20.37
N TYR A 5 79.72 15.40 -19.90
CA TYR A 5 78.92 14.21 -19.90
C TYR A 5 77.84 14.32 -21.01
N SER A 6 77.98 13.39 -21.98
CA SER A 6 76.97 13.20 -23.01
C SER A 6 75.82 12.35 -22.45
N LEU A 7 74.59 12.91 -22.48
CA LEU A 7 73.43 12.19 -22.13
C LEU A 7 72.83 11.55 -23.36
N LEU A 8 72.81 10.20 -23.37
CA LEU A 8 72.14 9.41 -24.40
C LEU A 8 70.65 9.30 -24.04
N LEU A 9 69.81 9.89 -24.88
CA LEU A 9 68.32 9.85 -24.70
C LEU A 9 67.77 8.61 -25.42
N LEU A 10 67.46 7.53 -24.70
CA LEU A 10 66.72 6.38 -25.23
C LEU A 10 65.21 6.68 -25.22
N LEU A 11 64.61 6.88 -26.38
CA LEU A 11 63.19 6.94 -26.60
C LEU A 11 62.64 5.50 -26.55
N LEU A 12 62.01 5.16 -25.42
CA LEU A 12 61.12 3.99 -25.29
C LEU A 12 59.73 4.39 -25.76
N LEU A 13 59.37 4.01 -26.97
CA LEU A 13 57.98 3.98 -27.45
C LEU A 13 57.21 2.87 -26.73
N SER A 14 56.56 3.19 -25.59
CA SER A 14 55.58 2.31 -24.99
C SER A 14 54.26 2.47 -25.72
N GLY A 15 53.93 1.49 -26.55
CA GLY A 15 52.61 1.34 -27.16
C GLY A 15 51.55 1.14 -26.08
N PHE A 16 50.72 2.16 -25.85
CA PHE A 16 49.47 2.02 -25.08
C PHE A 16 48.50 1.21 -25.93
N THR A 17 48.45 -0.09 -25.74
CA THR A 17 47.29 -0.89 -26.11
C THR A 17 46.13 -0.48 -25.19
N GLN A 18 45.26 0.35 -25.72
CA GLN A 18 43.94 0.61 -25.09
C GLN A 18 43.21 -0.73 -25.02
N CYS A 19 43.18 -1.37 -23.85
CA CYS A 19 42.20 -2.38 -23.54
C CYS A 19 40.81 -1.71 -23.62
N LYS A 20 40.14 -1.90 -24.74
CA LYS A 20 38.67 -1.67 -24.78
C LYS A 20 38.08 -2.67 -23.81
N SER A 21 37.66 -2.17 -22.66
CA SER A 21 36.72 -2.90 -21.79
C SER A 21 35.56 -3.39 -22.67
N PRO A 22 35.19 -4.67 -22.59
CA PRO A 22 34.03 -5.13 -23.30
C PRO A 22 32.83 -4.30 -22.81
N THR A 23 32.26 -3.50 -23.70
CA THR A 23 30.91 -2.97 -23.51
C THR A 23 30.02 -4.21 -23.36
N VAL A 24 29.70 -4.56 -22.12
CA VAL A 24 28.60 -5.46 -21.83
C VAL A 24 27.37 -4.79 -22.46
N LYS A 25 26.92 -5.32 -23.60
CA LYS A 25 25.60 -5.00 -24.12
C LYS A 25 24.67 -5.39 -22.96
N SER A 26 24.08 -4.42 -22.34
CA SER A 26 22.98 -4.60 -21.40
C SER A 26 21.93 -5.43 -22.15
N GLY A 27 21.96 -6.75 -21.95
CA GLY A 27 20.88 -7.62 -22.37
C GLY A 27 19.62 -7.07 -21.67
N SER A 28 18.57 -6.82 -22.43
CA SER A 28 17.32 -6.37 -21.83
C SER A 28 16.89 -7.42 -20.80
N ILE A 29 16.75 -7.00 -19.54
CA ILE A 29 16.21 -7.85 -18.49
C ILE A 29 14.82 -8.36 -18.94
N SER A 30 14.52 -9.64 -18.74
CA SER A 30 13.18 -10.15 -19.04
C SER A 30 12.15 -9.58 -18.06
N ASP A 31 10.90 -9.54 -18.46
CA ASP A 31 9.80 -9.04 -17.59
C ASP A 31 9.71 -9.83 -16.28
N GLU A 32 9.89 -11.14 -16.35
CA GLU A 32 9.89 -12.02 -15.19
C GLU A 32 11.01 -11.67 -14.21
N ALA A 33 12.22 -11.52 -14.71
CA ALA A 33 13.38 -11.15 -13.87
C ALA A 33 13.26 -9.71 -13.34
N LEU A 34 12.68 -8.79 -14.13
CA LEU A 34 12.39 -7.43 -13.69
C LEU A 34 11.34 -7.42 -12.57
N MET A 35 10.26 -8.17 -12.75
CA MET A 35 9.21 -8.30 -11.75
C MET A 35 9.74 -8.89 -10.45
N ASP A 36 10.53 -9.97 -10.49
CA ASP A 36 11.16 -10.57 -9.31
C ASP A 36 12.07 -9.55 -8.61
N THR A 37 12.87 -8.79 -9.36
CA THR A 37 13.73 -7.75 -8.80
C THR A 37 12.94 -6.68 -8.05
N ILE A 38 11.86 -6.17 -8.65
CA ILE A 38 11.03 -5.14 -8.03
C ILE A 38 10.28 -5.70 -6.81
N GLN A 39 9.68 -6.90 -6.94
CA GLN A 39 8.98 -7.54 -5.83
C GLN A 39 9.90 -7.78 -4.64
N ARG A 40 11.13 -8.27 -4.85
CA ARG A 40 12.11 -8.51 -3.79
C ARG A 40 12.50 -7.21 -3.08
N ARG A 41 12.75 -6.13 -3.82
CA ARG A 41 13.07 -4.82 -3.22
C ARG A 41 11.88 -4.26 -2.45
N THR A 42 10.65 -4.36 -3.00
CA THR A 42 9.43 -3.92 -2.31
C THR A 42 9.17 -4.74 -1.04
N PHE A 43 9.40 -6.07 -1.09
CA PHE A 43 9.34 -6.94 0.07
C PHE A 43 10.29 -6.47 1.19
N ASN A 44 11.50 -6.01 0.85
CA ASN A 44 12.48 -5.54 1.82
C ASN A 44 12.00 -4.32 2.61
N TYR A 45 11.07 -3.51 2.10
CA TYR A 45 10.43 -2.44 2.88
C TYR A 45 9.75 -3.00 4.15
N PHE A 46 9.04 -4.11 4.00
CA PHE A 46 8.32 -4.77 5.09
C PHE A 46 9.18 -5.75 5.89
N TRP A 47 10.31 -6.19 5.36
CA TRP A 47 11.18 -7.17 6.00
C TRP A 47 12.39 -6.54 6.69
N GLU A 48 13.26 -5.90 5.95
CA GLU A 48 14.46 -5.23 6.46
C GLU A 48 14.16 -3.83 7.00
N GLY A 49 13.24 -3.13 6.35
CA GLY A 49 12.79 -1.78 6.72
C GLY A 49 11.73 -1.73 7.81
N ALA A 50 11.27 -2.89 8.32
CA ALA A 50 10.30 -2.93 9.40
C ALA A 50 10.85 -2.28 10.67
N GLU A 51 9.96 -1.69 11.47
CA GLU A 51 10.32 -1.12 12.76
C GLU A 51 10.86 -2.23 13.71
N PRO A 52 12.07 -2.05 14.30
CA PRO A 52 12.79 -3.16 14.91
C PRO A 52 12.17 -3.72 16.21
N ASN A 53 11.34 -2.96 16.93
CA ASN A 53 10.72 -3.44 18.17
C ASN A 53 9.40 -4.16 17.90
N SER A 54 8.53 -3.58 17.08
CA SER A 54 7.20 -4.13 16.75
C SER A 54 7.24 -5.17 15.62
N GLY A 55 8.15 -5.01 14.65
CA GLY A 55 8.17 -5.77 13.41
C GLY A 55 7.15 -5.30 12.37
N LEU A 56 6.41 -4.22 12.65
CA LEU A 56 5.40 -3.62 11.79
C LEU A 56 6.03 -2.71 10.72
N ALA A 57 5.26 -2.33 9.73
CA ALA A 57 5.68 -1.43 8.68
C ALA A 57 5.85 0.00 9.22
N CYS A 58 7.03 0.59 9.02
CA CYS A 58 7.22 2.01 9.23
C CYS A 58 6.23 2.82 8.38
N GLU A 59 5.74 3.93 8.89
CA GLU A 59 4.91 4.86 8.12
C GLU A 59 5.69 5.36 6.90
N ARG A 60 6.97 5.67 7.11
CA ARG A 60 7.95 6.03 6.06
C ARG A 60 9.37 5.65 6.45
N ILE A 61 10.25 5.60 5.46
CA ILE A 61 11.69 5.45 5.66
C ILE A 61 12.38 6.60 4.93
N HIS A 62 13.05 7.47 5.67
CA HIS A 62 13.90 8.51 5.10
C HIS A 62 15.22 7.92 4.62
N MET A 63 15.47 7.97 3.31
CA MET A 63 16.63 7.33 2.69
C MET A 63 17.97 7.96 3.06
N ASP A 64 17.95 9.19 3.54
CA ASP A 64 19.13 9.91 4.09
C ASP A 64 19.35 9.63 5.59
N GLY A 65 18.44 8.89 6.24
CA GLY A 65 18.50 8.58 7.67
C GLY A 65 18.20 9.76 8.58
N ILE A 66 17.67 10.87 8.05
CA ILE A 66 17.34 12.08 8.82
C ILE A 66 15.83 12.11 9.06
N TYR A 67 15.43 12.11 10.33
CA TYR A 67 14.03 12.11 10.77
C TYR A 67 13.69 13.41 11.51
N PRO A 68 13.34 14.49 10.80
CA PRO A 68 13.12 15.81 11.40
C PRO A 68 11.90 15.85 12.33
N GLU A 69 10.94 14.97 12.15
CA GLU A 69 9.72 14.85 12.95
C GLU A 69 9.84 13.80 14.08
N ASP A 70 11.03 13.24 14.29
CA ASP A 70 11.29 12.12 15.23
C ASP A 70 10.34 10.93 15.00
N ASP A 71 10.12 10.61 13.73
CA ASP A 71 9.12 9.63 13.25
C ASP A 71 9.72 8.27 12.84
N GLN A 72 11.00 8.00 13.11
CA GLN A 72 11.67 6.75 12.76
C GLN A 72 11.04 5.50 13.37
N HIS A 73 10.29 5.64 14.48
CA HIS A 73 9.58 4.56 15.15
C HIS A 73 8.07 4.60 14.91
N VAL A 74 7.59 5.51 14.05
CA VAL A 74 6.17 5.56 13.71
C VAL A 74 5.83 4.42 12.75
N VAL A 75 4.85 3.60 13.13
CA VAL A 75 4.32 2.49 12.32
C VAL A 75 2.87 2.73 11.96
N THR A 76 2.49 2.28 10.76
CA THR A 76 1.14 2.43 10.23
C THR A 76 0.32 1.16 10.43
N THR A 77 -0.93 1.30 10.80
CA THR A 77 -1.83 0.18 11.07
C THR A 77 -2.21 -0.56 9.78
N GLY A 78 -2.82 0.10 8.82
CA GLY A 78 -3.24 -0.52 7.56
C GLY A 78 -2.06 -0.95 6.70
N GLY A 79 -1.03 -0.11 6.58
CA GLY A 79 0.19 -0.49 5.86
C GLY A 79 0.89 -1.70 6.46
N SER A 80 0.78 -1.92 7.78
CA SER A 80 1.26 -3.15 8.43
C SER A 80 0.42 -4.37 8.04
N GLY A 81 -0.90 -4.21 7.87
CA GLY A 81 -1.76 -5.28 7.32
C GLY A 81 -1.31 -5.72 5.92
N PHE A 82 -0.96 -4.77 5.07
CA PHE A 82 -0.40 -5.06 3.74
C PHE A 82 0.98 -5.70 3.83
N GLY A 83 1.82 -5.22 4.75
CA GLY A 83 3.15 -5.79 5.03
C GLY A 83 3.08 -7.25 5.50
N ILE A 84 2.11 -7.59 6.33
CA ILE A 84 1.83 -8.96 6.77
C ILE A 84 1.56 -9.88 5.56
N MET A 85 0.75 -9.43 4.61
CA MET A 85 0.50 -10.19 3.37
C MET A 85 1.75 -10.28 2.49
N ALA A 86 2.57 -9.22 2.42
CA ALA A 86 3.85 -9.25 1.72
C ALA A 86 4.83 -10.26 2.35
N ILE A 87 4.80 -10.45 3.67
CA ILE A 87 5.60 -11.49 4.35
C ILE A 87 5.15 -12.90 3.93
N LEU A 88 3.85 -13.16 3.85
CA LEU A 88 3.34 -14.44 3.33
C LEU A 88 3.79 -14.68 1.89
N ALA A 89 3.70 -13.67 1.04
CA ALA A 89 4.22 -13.75 -0.33
C ALA A 89 5.73 -13.98 -0.36
N GLY A 90 6.49 -13.39 0.57
CA GLY A 90 7.93 -13.60 0.73
C GLY A 90 8.29 -15.05 1.09
N ILE A 91 7.48 -15.72 1.91
CA ILE A 91 7.63 -17.16 2.21
C ILE A 91 7.36 -17.99 0.94
N ASP A 92 6.26 -17.72 0.25
CA ASP A 92 5.86 -18.46 -0.96
C ASP A 92 6.90 -18.31 -2.09
N ARG A 93 7.48 -17.12 -2.23
CA ARG A 93 8.53 -16.81 -3.19
C ARG A 93 9.92 -17.32 -2.78
N GLY A 94 10.09 -17.84 -1.56
CA GLY A 94 11.38 -18.27 -1.04
C GLY A 94 12.36 -17.11 -0.76
N TYR A 95 11.86 -15.91 -0.50
CA TYR A 95 12.68 -14.78 -0.06
C TYR A 95 13.12 -14.95 1.39
N ILE A 96 12.27 -15.56 2.19
CA ILE A 96 12.50 -15.97 3.58
C ILE A 96 11.97 -17.39 3.78
N THR A 97 12.42 -18.05 4.84
CA THR A 97 11.89 -19.36 5.23
C THR A 97 10.54 -19.20 5.95
N ARG A 98 9.79 -20.31 6.04
CA ARG A 98 8.52 -20.37 6.79
C ARG A 98 8.74 -20.08 8.29
N GLU A 99 9.85 -20.56 8.85
CA GLU A 99 10.22 -20.35 10.25
C GLU A 99 10.56 -18.88 10.52
N GLU A 100 11.29 -18.21 9.63
CA GLU A 100 11.57 -16.78 9.74
C GLU A 100 10.29 -15.96 9.69
N GLY A 101 9.38 -16.31 8.77
CA GLY A 101 8.06 -15.70 8.67
C GLY A 101 7.23 -15.88 9.93
N LEU A 102 7.18 -17.12 10.49
CA LEU A 102 6.48 -17.39 11.74
C LEU A 102 7.02 -16.54 12.88
N ALA A 103 8.35 -16.50 13.07
CA ALA A 103 8.98 -15.71 14.11
C ALA A 103 8.66 -14.20 13.99
N ARG A 104 8.60 -13.66 12.77
CA ARG A 104 8.18 -12.29 12.54
C ARG A 104 6.71 -12.07 12.90
N MET A 105 5.82 -13.00 12.53
CA MET A 105 4.40 -12.90 12.85
C MET A 105 4.14 -13.00 14.35
N GLU A 106 4.84 -13.88 15.08
CA GLU A 106 4.77 -13.96 16.54
C GLU A 106 5.16 -12.64 17.20
N LYS A 107 6.21 -11.98 16.70
CA LYS A 107 6.63 -10.67 17.18
C LYS A 107 5.54 -9.61 16.95
N ILE A 108 5.00 -9.54 15.75
CA ILE A 108 3.92 -8.60 15.40
C ILE A 108 2.69 -8.82 16.27
N VAL A 109 2.22 -10.06 16.41
CA VAL A 109 1.04 -10.38 17.22
C VAL A 109 1.29 -10.06 18.69
N SER A 110 2.49 -10.35 19.23
CA SER A 110 2.83 -10.00 20.61
C SER A 110 2.83 -8.48 20.87
N PHE A 111 3.24 -7.68 19.88
CA PHE A 111 3.10 -6.23 19.97
C PHE A 111 1.62 -5.81 19.96
N LEU A 112 0.82 -6.32 19.03
CA LEU A 112 -0.58 -5.98 18.87
C LEU A 112 -1.44 -6.33 20.10
N GLU A 113 -1.10 -7.37 20.84
CA GLU A 113 -1.78 -7.76 22.08
C GLU A 113 -1.61 -6.74 23.21
N THR A 114 -0.56 -5.91 23.15
CA THR A 114 -0.21 -4.96 24.21
C THR A 114 -0.30 -3.49 23.79
N ALA A 115 -0.40 -3.23 22.47
CA ALA A 115 -0.51 -1.88 21.93
C ALA A 115 -1.87 -1.24 22.26
N ASP A 116 -1.90 0.09 22.24
CA ASP A 116 -3.14 0.84 22.48
C ASP A 116 -4.23 0.44 21.49
N ARG A 117 -5.43 0.16 22.03
CA ARG A 117 -6.66 -0.16 21.27
C ARG A 117 -7.85 0.54 21.88
N PHE A 118 -8.83 0.84 21.05
CA PHE A 118 -10.00 1.63 21.44
C PHE A 118 -11.27 0.89 20.98
N HIS A 119 -11.99 0.27 21.91
CA HIS A 119 -13.09 -0.66 21.59
C HIS A 119 -12.66 -1.76 20.60
N GLY A 120 -11.43 -2.28 20.79
CA GLY A 120 -10.84 -3.30 19.93
C GLY A 120 -10.22 -2.79 18.63
N ALA A 121 -10.60 -1.60 18.15
CA ALA A 121 -9.94 -1.00 16.99
C ALA A 121 -8.59 -0.39 17.36
N TYR A 122 -7.69 -0.43 16.41
CA TYR A 122 -6.36 0.12 16.51
C TYR A 122 -6.33 1.57 16.01
N PRO A 123 -5.34 2.39 16.45
CA PRO A 123 -5.22 3.76 15.95
C PRO A 123 -4.66 3.78 14.51
N HIS A 124 -4.68 4.95 13.89
CA HIS A 124 -4.05 5.18 12.59
C HIS A 124 -2.57 4.84 12.62
N TRP A 125 -1.86 5.36 13.62
CA TRP A 125 -0.43 5.13 13.86
C TRP A 125 -0.11 4.81 15.32
N TRP A 126 0.99 4.07 15.52
CA TRP A 126 1.63 3.88 16.82
C TRP A 126 3.08 4.35 16.81
N TYR A 127 3.61 4.57 17.98
CA TYR A 127 5.04 4.47 18.21
C TYR A 127 5.38 2.97 18.36
N GLY A 128 6.16 2.41 17.42
CA GLY A 128 6.46 0.98 17.36
C GLY A 128 7.36 0.47 18.50
N ASP A 129 8.06 1.38 19.17
CA ASP A 129 8.89 1.07 20.34
C ASP A 129 8.08 1.00 21.65
N THR A 130 6.94 1.67 21.73
CA THR A 130 6.14 1.77 22.96
C THR A 130 4.74 1.18 22.86
N GLY A 131 4.22 0.97 21.67
CA GLY A 131 2.82 0.57 21.43
C GLY A 131 1.78 1.66 21.74
N LYS A 132 2.23 2.89 21.99
CA LYS A 132 1.35 4.02 22.28
C LYS A 132 0.86 4.66 20.99
N VAL A 133 -0.40 5.14 21.02
CA VAL A 133 -0.99 5.87 19.89
C VAL A 133 -0.12 7.07 19.52
N LYS A 134 0.20 7.20 18.24
CA LYS A 134 0.73 8.40 17.61
C LYS A 134 -0.44 9.11 16.94
N PRO A 135 -0.93 10.25 17.45
CA PRO A 135 -2.04 10.95 16.83
C PRO A 135 -1.77 11.30 15.37
N PHE A 136 -2.67 10.94 14.47
CA PHE A 136 -2.66 11.40 13.08
C PHE A 136 -3.11 12.87 13.01
N GLY A 137 -4.06 13.23 13.86
CA GLY A 137 -4.55 14.59 14.02
C GLY A 137 -5.09 14.80 15.45
N GLN A 138 -5.44 16.02 15.79
CA GLN A 138 -5.89 16.37 17.15
C GLN A 138 -7.07 15.49 17.62
N LYS A 139 -8.03 15.23 16.74
CA LYS A 139 -9.23 14.41 17.04
C LYS A 139 -9.09 12.98 16.53
N ASP A 140 -8.02 12.68 15.81
CA ASP A 140 -7.64 11.36 15.34
C ASP A 140 -6.48 10.84 16.19
N ASN A 141 -6.79 10.57 17.45
CA ASN A 141 -5.88 10.13 18.50
C ASN A 141 -6.40 8.89 19.24
N GLY A 142 -7.28 8.14 18.58
CA GLY A 142 -7.96 6.98 19.14
C GLY A 142 -8.10 5.86 18.11
N GLY A 143 -9.27 5.20 18.09
CA GLY A 143 -9.52 4.10 17.17
C GLY A 143 -9.81 4.57 15.75
N ASP A 144 -9.15 3.94 14.79
CA ASP A 144 -9.38 4.05 13.35
C ASP A 144 -9.90 2.71 12.82
N LEU A 145 -11.19 2.65 12.47
CA LEU A 145 -11.82 1.41 12.07
C LEU A 145 -11.38 0.96 10.67
N VAL A 146 -11.07 1.89 9.79
CA VAL A 146 -10.64 1.61 8.41
C VAL A 146 -9.24 1.00 8.40
N GLU A 147 -8.28 1.64 9.08
CA GLU A 147 -6.94 1.11 9.25
C GLU A 147 -6.95 -0.26 9.95
N THR A 148 -7.83 -0.41 10.97
CA THR A 148 -8.06 -1.69 11.64
C THR A 148 -8.54 -2.76 10.68
N ALA A 149 -9.43 -2.43 9.74
CA ALA A 149 -9.91 -3.38 8.74
C ALA A 149 -8.77 -3.84 7.81
N PHE A 150 -7.89 -2.94 7.40
CA PHE A 150 -6.71 -3.29 6.60
C PHE A 150 -5.73 -4.17 7.38
N LEU A 151 -5.52 -3.91 8.66
CA LEU A 151 -4.72 -4.80 9.51
C LEU A 151 -5.35 -6.17 9.65
N MET A 152 -6.67 -6.23 9.93
CA MET A 152 -7.40 -7.47 10.14
C MET A 152 -7.44 -8.35 8.89
N GLN A 153 -7.58 -7.81 7.68
CA GLN A 153 -7.50 -8.63 6.47
C GLN A 153 -6.13 -9.33 6.33
N GLY A 154 -5.03 -8.65 6.71
CA GLY A 154 -3.70 -9.24 6.75
C GLY A 154 -3.58 -10.34 7.80
N LEU A 155 -4.04 -10.08 9.02
CA LEU A 155 -4.01 -11.05 10.12
C LEU A 155 -4.88 -12.29 9.82
N LEU A 156 -6.06 -12.11 9.21
CA LEU A 156 -6.90 -13.24 8.82
C LEU A 156 -6.27 -14.08 7.71
N ALA A 157 -5.51 -13.49 6.79
CA ALA A 157 -4.71 -14.24 5.83
C ALA A 157 -3.64 -15.09 6.53
N VAL A 158 -2.95 -14.55 7.53
CA VAL A 158 -1.98 -15.29 8.37
C VAL A 158 -2.67 -16.41 9.15
N HIS A 159 -3.81 -16.12 9.77
CA HIS A 159 -4.62 -17.14 10.45
C HIS A 159 -4.90 -18.33 9.52
N GLN A 160 -5.40 -18.07 8.32
CA GLN A 160 -5.73 -19.11 7.36
C GLN A 160 -4.48 -19.87 6.87
N TYR A 161 -3.34 -19.18 6.76
CA TYR A 161 -2.07 -19.78 6.33
C TYR A 161 -1.51 -20.78 7.35
N TYR A 162 -1.70 -20.49 8.66
CA TYR A 162 -1.09 -21.24 9.76
C TYR A 162 -2.06 -22.17 10.52
N VAL A 163 -3.38 -22.04 10.37
CA VAL A 163 -4.38 -22.78 11.16
C VAL A 163 -4.28 -24.32 11.08
N SER A 164 -3.71 -24.84 10.01
CA SER A 164 -3.50 -26.29 9.80
C SER A 164 -2.01 -26.69 9.86
N GLY A 165 -1.15 -25.84 10.36
CA GLY A 165 0.29 -26.03 10.42
C GLY A 165 0.78 -26.76 11.68
N SER A 166 2.00 -26.44 12.13
CA SER A 166 2.60 -26.95 13.35
C SER A 166 1.84 -26.49 14.60
N THR A 167 2.20 -27.03 15.78
CA THR A 167 1.60 -26.62 17.05
C THR A 167 1.81 -25.13 17.33
N GLU A 168 2.99 -24.59 17.01
CA GLU A 168 3.35 -23.19 17.19
C GLU A 168 2.54 -22.30 16.22
N GLU A 169 2.41 -22.72 14.96
CA GLU A 169 1.61 -22.04 13.96
C GLU A 169 0.13 -21.99 14.33
N GLN A 170 -0.43 -23.10 14.80
CA GLN A 170 -1.80 -23.15 15.31
C GLN A 170 -2.00 -22.26 16.55
N ALA A 171 -1.03 -22.22 17.45
CA ALA A 171 -1.09 -21.31 18.61
C ALA A 171 -1.11 -19.83 18.19
N LEU A 172 -0.32 -19.46 17.19
CA LEU A 172 -0.37 -18.12 16.61
C LEU A 172 -1.74 -17.82 15.98
N ALA A 173 -2.29 -18.76 15.21
CA ALA A 173 -3.61 -18.59 14.60
C ALA A 173 -4.71 -18.36 15.65
N VAL A 174 -4.68 -19.05 16.79
CA VAL A 174 -5.63 -18.82 17.91
C VAL A 174 -5.50 -17.41 18.49
N ARG A 175 -4.28 -16.89 18.65
CA ARG A 175 -4.05 -15.51 19.13
C ARG A 175 -4.63 -14.49 18.15
N ILE A 176 -4.43 -14.69 16.87
CA ILE A 176 -5.00 -13.85 15.80
C ILE A 176 -6.53 -13.88 15.83
N ASP A 177 -7.14 -15.06 15.96
CA ASP A 177 -8.61 -15.19 16.10
C ASP A 177 -9.13 -14.41 17.31
N THR A 178 -8.36 -14.38 18.42
CA THR A 178 -8.70 -13.58 19.61
C THR A 178 -8.71 -12.08 19.29
N LEU A 179 -7.65 -11.56 18.66
CA LEU A 179 -7.59 -10.15 18.25
C LEU A 179 -8.72 -9.76 17.30
N TRP A 180 -9.05 -10.63 16.34
CA TRP A 180 -10.17 -10.45 15.43
C TRP A 180 -11.52 -10.34 16.16
N ARG A 181 -11.78 -11.24 17.12
CA ARG A 181 -13.01 -11.27 17.90
C ARG A 181 -13.19 -10.08 18.84
N GLU A 182 -12.10 -9.44 19.24
CA GLU A 182 -12.11 -8.30 20.17
C GLU A 182 -12.43 -6.97 19.48
N VAL A 183 -12.43 -6.87 18.16
CA VAL A 183 -12.83 -5.65 17.45
C VAL A 183 -14.33 -5.46 17.58
N ASP A 184 -14.76 -4.42 18.29
CA ASP A 184 -16.17 -4.07 18.44
C ASP A 184 -16.68 -3.21 17.27
N TRP A 185 -16.91 -3.85 16.13
CA TRP A 185 -17.43 -3.20 14.93
C TRP A 185 -18.76 -2.50 15.17
N ASN A 186 -19.60 -3.09 16.05
CA ASN A 186 -20.92 -2.55 16.34
C ASN A 186 -20.85 -1.23 17.14
N PHE A 187 -19.83 -1.05 17.99
CA PHE A 187 -19.56 0.23 18.66
C PHE A 187 -19.40 1.38 17.66
N TYR A 188 -18.71 1.13 16.54
CA TYR A 188 -18.42 2.13 15.52
C TYR A 188 -19.63 2.53 14.66
N ARG A 189 -20.83 2.13 15.04
CA ARG A 189 -22.09 2.64 14.50
C ARG A 189 -22.57 3.93 15.19
N GLN A 190 -21.81 4.48 16.11
CA GLN A 190 -22.14 5.74 16.82
C GLN A 190 -23.61 5.80 17.29
N ASN A 191 -23.93 5.08 18.37
CA ASN A 191 -25.30 4.96 18.92
C ASN A 191 -26.27 4.20 17.98
N ASP A 192 -25.85 3.05 17.48
CA ASP A 192 -26.67 2.11 16.68
C ASP A 192 -27.20 2.68 15.35
N GLN A 193 -26.53 3.68 14.78
CA GLN A 193 -26.87 4.16 13.44
C GLN A 193 -26.60 3.09 12.38
N ASN A 194 -27.28 3.16 11.23
CA ASN A 194 -27.09 2.24 10.12
C ASN A 194 -25.95 2.68 9.20
N VAL A 195 -24.80 3.07 9.77
CA VAL A 195 -23.58 3.43 9.06
C VAL A 195 -22.39 3.21 9.99
N LEU A 196 -21.22 2.86 9.44
CA LEU A 196 -19.98 2.80 10.20
C LEU A 196 -19.26 4.15 10.14
N TYR A 197 -18.62 4.50 11.25
CA TYR A 197 -17.83 5.70 11.40
C TYR A 197 -16.33 5.35 11.41
N TRP A 198 -15.53 6.21 10.81
CA TRP A 198 -14.09 6.01 10.63
C TRP A 198 -13.34 6.06 11.96
N HIS A 199 -13.57 7.11 12.75
CA HIS A 199 -12.79 7.46 13.93
C HIS A 199 -13.59 7.55 15.20
N TRP A 200 -12.96 7.14 16.31
CA TRP A 200 -13.41 7.45 17.65
C TRP A 200 -12.21 7.87 18.52
N SER A 201 -12.36 8.98 19.26
CA SER A 201 -11.32 9.52 20.13
C SER A 201 -11.68 9.31 21.61
N PRO A 202 -10.75 8.89 22.48
CA PRO A 202 -10.99 8.83 23.92
C PRO A 202 -11.22 10.19 24.55
N GLU A 203 -10.72 11.28 23.96
CA GLU A 203 -10.84 12.65 24.47
C GLU A 203 -12.00 13.41 23.81
N TYR A 204 -12.23 13.20 22.51
CA TYR A 204 -13.19 13.96 21.70
C TYR A 204 -14.42 13.14 21.28
N GLY A 205 -14.46 11.85 21.64
CA GLY A 205 -15.56 10.97 21.26
C GLY A 205 -15.75 10.93 19.75
N TRP A 206 -16.96 11.22 19.29
CA TRP A 206 -17.36 11.22 17.88
C TRP A 206 -17.24 12.58 17.18
N GLU A 207 -16.47 13.54 17.70
CA GLU A 207 -16.42 14.91 17.13
C GLU A 207 -15.90 14.98 15.69
N MET A 208 -15.11 14.00 15.21
CA MET A 208 -14.76 13.90 13.79
C MET A 208 -16.00 13.66 12.93
N ASN A 209 -16.97 12.93 13.44
CA ASN A 209 -18.27 12.65 12.81
C ASN A 209 -18.14 12.30 11.33
N PHE A 210 -17.30 11.32 11.02
CA PHE A 210 -16.96 10.93 9.65
C PHE A 210 -17.56 9.56 9.28
N PRO A 211 -18.85 9.55 8.84
CA PRO A 211 -19.49 8.33 8.37
C PRO A 211 -18.88 7.89 7.04
N VAL A 212 -18.77 6.58 6.85
CA VAL A 212 -18.19 5.96 5.63
C VAL A 212 -19.33 5.44 4.76
N TYR A 213 -19.50 6.01 3.59
CA TYR A 213 -20.55 5.65 2.63
C TYR A 213 -20.11 5.90 1.18
N GLY A 214 -20.76 5.27 0.22
CA GLY A 214 -20.37 5.31 -1.17
C GLY A 214 -19.09 4.52 -1.44
N TYR A 215 -18.74 4.33 -2.71
CA TYR A 215 -17.56 3.54 -3.02
C TYR A 215 -16.26 4.32 -2.76
N ASN A 216 -15.39 3.70 -1.97
CA ASN A 216 -14.02 4.10 -1.67
C ASN A 216 -13.21 2.85 -1.25
N GLU A 217 -12.06 3.01 -0.62
CA GLU A 217 -11.19 1.93 -0.13
C GLU A 217 -11.81 1.06 0.97
N CYS A 218 -12.88 1.51 1.62
CA CYS A 218 -13.38 0.94 2.88
C CYS A 218 -14.34 -0.26 2.71
N LEU A 219 -14.55 -0.80 1.50
CA LEU A 219 -15.43 -1.96 1.30
C LEU A 219 -15.11 -3.12 2.26
N ILE A 220 -13.82 -3.44 2.42
CA ILE A 220 -13.39 -4.52 3.30
C ILE A 220 -13.78 -4.30 4.76
N MET A 221 -13.86 -3.06 5.23
CA MET A 221 -14.31 -2.73 6.59
C MET A 221 -15.75 -3.20 6.83
N TYR A 222 -16.65 -2.93 5.89
CA TYR A 222 -18.05 -3.38 5.98
C TYR A 222 -18.18 -4.90 5.89
N ILE A 223 -17.38 -5.53 5.03
CA ILE A 223 -17.37 -7.00 4.89
C ILE A 223 -16.90 -7.65 6.19
N LEU A 224 -15.80 -7.18 6.76
CA LEU A 224 -15.29 -7.71 8.04
C LEU A 224 -16.25 -7.43 9.19
N ALA A 225 -16.82 -6.24 9.26
CA ALA A 225 -17.82 -5.91 10.28
C ALA A 225 -19.06 -6.83 10.21
N ALA A 226 -19.54 -7.13 9.00
CA ALA A 226 -20.65 -8.07 8.81
C ALA A 226 -20.27 -9.52 9.14
N ALA A 227 -19.02 -9.91 8.87
CA ALA A 227 -18.50 -11.26 9.11
C ALA A 227 -18.02 -11.49 10.55
N SER A 228 -17.96 -10.47 11.40
CA SER A 228 -17.47 -10.60 12.77
C SER A 228 -18.25 -11.65 13.56
N PRO A 229 -17.56 -12.61 14.21
CA PRO A 229 -18.24 -13.66 14.97
C PRO A 229 -18.79 -13.22 16.33
N THR A 230 -18.41 -12.05 16.81
CA THR A 230 -18.76 -11.53 18.16
C THR A 230 -19.49 -10.20 18.14
N HIS A 231 -19.10 -9.28 17.26
CA HIS A 231 -19.61 -7.90 17.19
C HIS A 231 -20.07 -7.55 15.76
N SER A 232 -20.79 -8.48 15.12
CA SER A 232 -21.29 -8.27 13.76
C SER A 232 -22.30 -7.13 13.66
N ILE A 233 -22.24 -6.42 12.55
CA ILE A 233 -23.24 -5.39 12.22
C ILE A 233 -24.47 -6.01 11.52
N PRO A 234 -25.66 -5.44 11.70
CA PRO A 234 -26.85 -5.81 10.90
C PRO A 234 -26.68 -5.51 9.42
N ALA A 235 -27.36 -6.26 8.55
CA ALA A 235 -27.33 -6.07 7.11
C ALA A 235 -27.75 -4.66 6.66
N GLU A 236 -28.63 -4.02 7.43
CA GLU A 236 -29.08 -2.66 7.22
C GLU A 236 -27.94 -1.65 7.25
N VAL A 237 -26.88 -1.90 8.02
CA VAL A 237 -25.70 -1.01 8.07
C VAL A 237 -24.96 -0.99 6.74
N TYR A 238 -24.87 -2.12 6.05
CA TYR A 238 -24.33 -2.16 4.69
C TYR A 238 -25.29 -1.52 3.69
N HIS A 239 -26.59 -1.81 3.79
CA HIS A 239 -27.58 -1.30 2.87
C HIS A 239 -27.80 0.21 2.98
N ASP A 240 -28.03 0.72 4.20
CA ASP A 240 -28.37 2.13 4.44
C ASP A 240 -27.11 3.00 4.49
N GLY A 241 -26.03 2.51 5.11
CA GLY A 241 -24.76 3.21 5.24
C GLY A 241 -23.93 3.12 3.97
N TRP A 242 -23.21 2.02 3.76
CA TRP A 242 -22.32 1.85 2.60
C TRP A 242 -23.00 2.11 1.26
N ALA A 243 -24.12 1.43 1.02
CA ALA A 243 -24.83 1.48 -0.25
C ALA A 243 -25.84 2.62 -0.36
N GLU A 244 -26.00 3.46 0.68
CA GLU A 244 -26.89 4.64 0.69
C GLU A 244 -28.29 4.31 0.15
N GLN A 245 -28.88 3.20 0.64
CA GLN A 245 -30.18 2.66 0.21
C GLN A 245 -30.26 2.36 -1.30
N GLY A 246 -29.13 2.12 -1.93
CA GLY A 246 -29.00 1.85 -3.36
C GLY A 246 -28.52 3.05 -4.18
N ALA A 247 -28.37 4.24 -3.62
CA ALA A 247 -27.84 5.40 -4.33
C ALA A 247 -26.35 5.27 -4.72
N ILE A 248 -25.67 4.24 -4.21
CA ILE A 248 -24.31 3.88 -4.67
C ILE A 248 -24.29 3.43 -6.15
N VAL A 249 -25.43 2.96 -6.68
CA VAL A 249 -25.55 2.57 -8.09
C VAL A 249 -25.78 3.82 -8.93
N ASP A 250 -24.77 4.23 -9.66
CA ASP A 250 -24.76 5.46 -10.47
C ASP A 250 -23.94 5.24 -11.76
N PRO A 251 -24.49 4.51 -12.75
CA PRO A 251 -23.78 4.23 -13.98
C PRO A 251 -23.45 5.52 -14.75
N HIS A 252 -22.16 5.77 -14.97
CA HIS A 252 -21.65 6.94 -15.66
C HIS A 252 -20.36 6.64 -16.45
N LYS A 253 -19.84 7.61 -17.19
CA LYS A 253 -18.60 7.46 -17.95
C LYS A 253 -17.60 8.55 -17.58
N VAL A 254 -16.36 8.12 -17.40
CA VAL A 254 -15.18 8.99 -17.26
C VAL A 254 -14.16 8.54 -18.30
N GLU A 255 -13.55 9.45 -19.06
CA GLU A 255 -12.64 9.12 -20.17
C GLU A 255 -13.23 8.08 -21.16
N ASP A 256 -14.55 8.17 -21.44
CA ASP A 256 -15.34 7.23 -22.25
C ASP A 256 -15.41 5.79 -21.71
N ILE A 257 -14.94 5.52 -20.50
CA ILE A 257 -14.96 4.23 -19.81
C ILE A 257 -16.11 4.21 -18.79
N GLU A 258 -16.86 3.13 -18.75
CA GLU A 258 -18.02 2.98 -17.89
C GLU A 258 -17.61 2.65 -16.45
N LEU A 259 -18.23 3.33 -15.49
CA LEU A 259 -18.25 2.96 -14.07
C LEU A 259 -19.71 2.72 -13.67
N HIS A 260 -19.92 1.78 -12.76
CA HIS A 260 -21.24 1.39 -12.27
C HIS A 260 -21.56 2.02 -10.91
N LEU A 261 -20.54 2.27 -10.12
CA LEU A 261 -20.68 2.76 -8.75
C LEU A 261 -20.42 4.25 -8.66
N ARG A 262 -21.10 4.90 -7.70
CA ARG A 262 -20.81 6.27 -7.30
C ARG A 262 -19.60 6.29 -6.34
N TYR A 263 -18.58 7.00 -6.73
CA TYR A 263 -17.38 7.21 -5.92
C TYR A 263 -17.57 8.38 -4.96
N GLN A 264 -17.08 8.25 -3.74
CA GLN A 264 -17.25 9.27 -2.71
C GLN A 264 -16.55 10.58 -3.12
N GLY A 265 -17.34 11.62 -3.39
CA GLY A 265 -16.85 12.98 -3.65
C GLY A 265 -16.15 13.21 -4.98
N CYS A 266 -16.15 12.24 -5.92
CA CYS A 266 -15.54 12.38 -7.25
C CYS A 266 -16.20 11.45 -8.27
N GLU A 267 -15.92 11.67 -9.57
CA GLU A 267 -16.42 10.81 -10.64
C GLU A 267 -15.61 9.53 -10.76
N ALA A 268 -14.30 9.59 -10.49
CA ALA A 268 -13.40 8.44 -10.43
C ALA A 268 -12.32 8.69 -9.38
N GLY A 269 -12.13 7.73 -8.49
CA GLY A 269 -11.24 7.87 -7.33
C GLY A 269 -9.75 7.66 -7.64
N PRO A 270 -8.89 7.90 -6.65
CA PRO A 270 -7.49 7.53 -6.69
C PRO A 270 -7.33 6.01 -6.74
N LEU A 271 -6.18 5.52 -7.25
CA LEU A 271 -5.98 4.07 -7.48
C LEU A 271 -5.99 3.20 -6.23
N PHE A 272 -5.67 3.73 -5.05
CA PHE A 272 -5.73 2.92 -3.85
C PHE A 272 -7.17 2.42 -3.55
N TRP A 273 -8.20 3.10 -4.05
CA TRP A 273 -9.58 2.62 -3.98
C TRP A 273 -9.83 1.35 -4.79
N ALA A 274 -9.03 1.11 -5.82
CA ALA A 274 -9.07 -0.15 -6.57
C ALA A 274 -8.28 -1.29 -5.92
N HIS A 275 -7.42 -1.00 -4.94
CA HIS A 275 -6.46 -1.97 -4.44
C HIS A 275 -6.71 -2.43 -3.01
N TYR A 276 -6.95 -1.52 -2.06
CA TYR A 276 -6.82 -1.81 -0.63
C TYR A 276 -7.77 -2.87 -0.11
N SER A 277 -9.05 -2.83 -0.48
CA SER A 277 -10.01 -3.87 -0.11
C SER A 277 -9.71 -5.22 -0.75
N PHE A 278 -9.08 -5.22 -1.94
CA PHE A 278 -8.86 -6.43 -2.74
C PHE A 278 -7.51 -7.10 -2.52
N LEU A 279 -6.75 -6.67 -1.52
CA LEU A 279 -5.57 -7.39 -1.08
C LEU A 279 -5.93 -8.69 -0.34
N GLY A 280 -7.00 -8.67 0.45
CA GLY A 280 -7.52 -9.83 1.17
C GLY A 280 -8.84 -10.37 0.62
N LEU A 281 -9.47 -9.68 -0.33
CA LEU A 281 -10.73 -10.05 -0.96
C LEU A 281 -10.52 -10.24 -2.46
N ASP A 282 -10.76 -11.45 -2.96
CA ASP A 282 -10.63 -11.72 -4.40
C ASP A 282 -11.80 -11.07 -5.17
N PRO A 283 -11.56 -10.10 -6.06
CA PRO A 283 -12.60 -9.48 -6.86
C PRO A 283 -13.11 -10.37 -7.98
N THR A 284 -12.43 -11.50 -8.28
CA THR A 284 -12.82 -12.43 -9.33
C THR A 284 -14.14 -13.10 -8.95
N ASN A 285 -15.15 -12.93 -9.79
CA ASN A 285 -16.52 -13.39 -9.51
C ASN A 285 -17.19 -12.78 -8.28
N LEU A 286 -16.63 -11.71 -7.71
CA LEU A 286 -17.28 -10.96 -6.63
C LEU A 286 -18.33 -10.02 -7.21
N SER A 287 -19.53 -10.14 -6.73
CA SER A 287 -20.65 -9.26 -7.04
C SER A 287 -21.59 -9.15 -5.84
N ASP A 288 -22.35 -8.11 -5.79
CA ASP A 288 -23.43 -7.96 -4.83
C ASP A 288 -24.67 -7.34 -5.49
N LYS A 289 -25.65 -6.95 -4.68
CA LYS A 289 -26.88 -6.32 -5.16
C LYS A 289 -26.63 -5.00 -5.90
N TYR A 290 -25.51 -4.34 -5.66
CA TYR A 290 -25.19 -2.99 -6.11
C TYR A 290 -24.11 -2.95 -7.19
N CYS A 291 -23.20 -3.91 -7.21
CA CYS A 291 -22.14 -4.02 -8.19
C CYS A 291 -22.20 -5.39 -8.89
N PRO A 292 -22.44 -5.43 -10.19
CA PRO A 292 -22.55 -6.69 -10.95
C PRO A 292 -21.21 -7.43 -11.08
N GLY A 293 -20.07 -6.74 -10.91
CA GLY A 293 -18.74 -7.31 -10.99
C GLY A 293 -17.66 -6.34 -10.52
N TYR A 294 -17.09 -6.61 -9.36
CA TYR A 294 -16.02 -5.75 -8.78
C TYR A 294 -14.71 -5.80 -9.57
N LEU A 295 -14.39 -6.94 -10.20
CA LEU A 295 -13.19 -7.03 -11.04
C LEU A 295 -13.24 -6.05 -12.23
N ASP A 296 -14.37 -5.99 -12.93
CA ASP A 296 -14.55 -5.10 -14.07
C ASP A 296 -14.59 -3.63 -13.62
N GLU A 297 -15.25 -3.35 -12.50
CA GLU A 297 -15.31 -2.00 -11.93
C GLU A 297 -13.91 -1.49 -11.59
N MET A 298 -13.08 -2.28 -10.90
CA MET A 298 -11.72 -1.89 -10.51
C MET A 298 -10.77 -1.81 -11.72
N ARG A 299 -10.95 -2.70 -12.70
CA ARG A 299 -10.23 -2.60 -13.97
C ARG A 299 -10.57 -1.32 -14.70
N ASN A 300 -11.84 -0.94 -14.78
CA ASN A 300 -12.28 0.28 -15.43
C ASN A 300 -11.76 1.53 -14.70
N LEU A 301 -11.78 1.56 -13.37
CA LEU A 301 -11.16 2.64 -12.59
C LEU A 301 -9.65 2.78 -12.91
N THR A 302 -8.95 1.66 -13.04
CA THR A 302 -7.53 1.64 -13.42
C THR A 302 -7.32 2.19 -14.83
N LEU A 303 -8.16 1.79 -15.79
CA LEU A 303 -8.09 2.27 -17.17
C LEU A 303 -8.39 3.76 -17.28
N ILE A 304 -9.31 4.29 -16.47
CA ILE A 304 -9.62 5.72 -16.38
C ILE A 304 -8.39 6.50 -15.91
N ASN A 305 -7.72 6.03 -14.86
CA ASN A 305 -6.52 6.67 -14.34
C ASN A 305 -5.42 6.77 -15.42
N ARG A 306 -5.20 5.68 -16.16
CA ARG A 306 -4.27 5.65 -17.30
C ARG A 306 -4.73 6.58 -18.43
N ALA A 307 -5.99 6.54 -18.84
CA ALA A 307 -6.53 7.35 -19.93
C ALA A 307 -6.41 8.85 -19.63
N TYR A 308 -6.68 9.26 -18.39
CA TYR A 308 -6.48 10.63 -17.91
C TYR A 308 -5.01 11.07 -18.08
N CYS A 309 -4.06 10.24 -17.66
CA CYS A 309 -2.63 10.54 -17.80
C CYS A 309 -2.19 10.61 -19.27
N ILE A 310 -2.78 9.82 -20.16
CA ILE A 310 -2.56 9.90 -21.62
C ILE A 310 -3.12 11.20 -22.20
N ARG A 311 -4.35 11.56 -21.83
CA ARG A 311 -4.97 12.82 -22.25
C ARG A 311 -4.22 14.03 -21.73
N ASN A 312 -3.69 13.93 -20.48
CA ASN A 312 -2.81 14.89 -19.86
C ASN A 312 -3.28 16.35 -20.00
N PRO A 313 -4.44 16.71 -19.42
CA PRO A 313 -5.06 18.02 -19.68
C PRO A 313 -4.22 19.18 -19.17
N LYS A 314 -3.39 18.94 -18.13
CA LYS A 314 -2.48 19.94 -17.55
C LYS A 314 -1.10 19.97 -18.20
N GLN A 315 -0.84 19.12 -19.20
CA GLN A 315 0.40 19.04 -19.97
C GLN A 315 1.65 18.79 -19.09
N TRP A 316 1.49 17.93 -18.06
CA TRP A 316 2.60 17.52 -17.23
C TRP A 316 3.65 16.76 -18.03
N LYS A 317 4.91 17.14 -17.87
CA LYS A 317 6.01 16.47 -18.56
C LYS A 317 6.15 15.03 -18.06
N GLY A 318 6.08 14.08 -18.98
CA GLY A 318 6.25 12.66 -18.70
C GLY A 318 4.94 11.87 -18.59
N PHE A 319 3.82 12.49 -18.26
CA PHE A 319 2.52 11.79 -18.26
C PHE A 319 2.23 11.18 -19.64
N GLY A 320 1.79 9.94 -19.64
CA GLY A 320 1.53 9.22 -20.89
C GLY A 320 1.22 7.74 -20.68
N PRO A 321 1.24 6.95 -21.77
CA PRO A 321 0.83 5.54 -21.74
C PRO A 321 1.69 4.64 -20.85
N ASP A 322 2.93 4.99 -20.61
CA ASP A 322 3.93 4.29 -19.79
C ASP A 322 4.36 5.05 -18.53
N CYS A 323 3.65 6.16 -18.20
CA CYS A 323 3.89 6.95 -16.99
C CYS A 323 2.55 7.50 -16.46
N TRP A 324 1.93 6.72 -15.58
CA TRP A 324 0.64 6.99 -14.93
C TRP A 324 0.64 6.38 -13.53
N GLY A 325 -0.37 6.68 -12.73
CA GLY A 325 -0.49 6.17 -11.36
C GLY A 325 -0.82 7.29 -10.37
N LEU A 326 -2.04 7.86 -10.50
CA LEU A 326 -2.55 8.87 -9.57
C LEU A 326 -3.16 8.18 -8.35
N THR A 327 -2.58 8.42 -7.19
CA THR A 327 -3.03 7.88 -5.90
C THR A 327 -2.59 8.80 -4.76
N ALA A 328 -3.00 8.49 -3.52
CA ALA A 328 -2.50 9.21 -2.37
C ALA A 328 -0.98 9.03 -2.24
N SER A 329 -0.26 10.14 -2.12
CA SER A 329 1.20 10.14 -1.97
C SER A 329 1.72 11.50 -1.50
N TYR A 330 2.99 11.53 -1.10
CA TYR A 330 3.69 12.77 -0.79
C TYR A 330 4.22 13.46 -2.05
N SER A 331 4.34 14.77 -1.97
CA SER A 331 5.01 15.62 -2.95
C SER A 331 5.78 16.73 -2.24
N VAL A 332 6.47 17.57 -2.99
CA VAL A 332 7.08 18.80 -2.46
C VAL A 332 6.07 19.77 -1.85
N ASN A 333 4.78 19.58 -2.12
CA ASN A 333 3.67 20.38 -1.58
C ASN A 333 2.95 19.66 -0.41
N GLY A 334 3.47 18.55 0.08
CA GLY A 334 2.88 17.72 1.12
C GLY A 334 2.07 16.54 0.56
N TYR A 335 1.31 15.87 1.44
CA TYR A 335 0.45 14.76 1.12
C TYR A 335 -0.84 15.20 0.42
N ALA A 336 -1.24 14.44 -0.61
CA ALA A 336 -2.54 14.62 -1.27
C ALA A 336 -3.02 13.32 -1.90
N ALA A 337 -4.34 13.14 -2.00
CA ALA A 337 -4.97 12.06 -2.73
C ALA A 337 -5.11 12.46 -4.20
N HIS A 338 -4.08 12.19 -5.01
CA HIS A 338 -4.10 12.49 -6.44
C HIS A 338 -5.08 11.55 -7.15
N ALA A 339 -5.93 12.09 -8.01
CA ALA A 339 -6.98 11.37 -8.73
C ALA A 339 -7.12 11.86 -10.17
N PRO A 340 -7.79 11.12 -11.08
CA PRO A 340 -7.93 11.46 -12.50
C PRO A 340 -8.94 12.58 -12.75
N ASN A 341 -8.72 13.73 -12.12
CA ASN A 341 -9.47 14.96 -12.35
C ASN A 341 -8.56 16.20 -12.15
N GLU A 342 -8.92 17.32 -12.76
CA GLU A 342 -8.06 18.51 -12.75
C GLU A 342 -7.88 19.16 -11.36
N LEU A 343 -8.78 18.94 -10.42
CA LEU A 343 -8.65 19.48 -9.07
C LEU A 343 -7.65 18.69 -8.23
N ALA A 344 -7.63 17.37 -8.36
CA ALA A 344 -6.78 16.46 -7.58
C ALA A 344 -5.47 16.09 -8.28
N ASP A 345 -5.31 16.43 -9.57
CA ASP A 345 -4.05 16.23 -10.29
C ASP A 345 -3.06 17.36 -10.00
N HIS A 346 -1.98 17.05 -9.31
CA HIS A 346 -0.89 17.96 -8.98
C HIS A 346 0.43 17.63 -9.70
N GLY A 347 0.38 16.82 -10.76
CA GLY A 347 1.56 16.43 -11.55
C GLY A 347 2.47 15.42 -10.83
N VAL A 348 1.89 14.56 -9.99
CA VAL A 348 2.60 13.59 -9.16
C VAL A 348 2.18 12.18 -9.55
N ILE A 349 3.17 11.33 -9.84
CA ILE A 349 2.99 9.90 -10.14
C ILE A 349 3.57 9.07 -9.01
N SER A 350 2.79 8.12 -8.51
CA SER A 350 3.23 7.09 -7.59
C SER A 350 3.49 5.79 -8.37
N PRO A 351 4.76 5.33 -8.45
CA PRO A 351 5.10 4.11 -9.19
C PRO A 351 4.29 2.90 -8.76
N THR A 352 4.13 2.72 -7.44
CA THR A 352 3.44 1.56 -6.87
C THR A 352 1.97 1.49 -7.26
N ALA A 353 1.31 2.63 -7.51
CA ALA A 353 -0.08 2.66 -7.94
C ALA A 353 -0.29 1.98 -9.30
N ALA A 354 0.56 2.30 -10.30
CA ALA A 354 0.51 1.65 -11.60
C ALA A 354 0.96 0.18 -11.54
N LEU A 355 1.98 -0.12 -10.73
CA LEU A 355 2.52 -1.48 -10.63
C LEU A 355 1.57 -2.43 -9.90
N SER A 356 0.92 -2.01 -8.83
CA SER A 356 -0.08 -2.83 -8.13
C SER A 356 -1.33 -3.08 -8.96
N SER A 357 -1.58 -2.25 -9.97
CA SER A 357 -2.65 -2.46 -10.96
C SER A 357 -2.39 -3.63 -11.93
N ILE A 358 -1.25 -4.33 -11.81
CA ILE A 358 -0.90 -5.49 -12.64
C ILE A 358 -1.95 -6.61 -12.60
N VAL A 359 -2.68 -6.72 -11.50
CA VAL A 359 -3.79 -7.68 -11.34
C VAL A 359 -5.00 -7.36 -12.25
N TYR A 360 -5.15 -6.11 -12.67
CA TYR A 360 -6.24 -5.62 -13.53
C TYR A 360 -5.79 -5.38 -14.97
N THR A 361 -4.58 -4.84 -15.14
CA THR A 361 -4.05 -4.37 -16.43
C THR A 361 -2.58 -4.78 -16.59
N PRO A 362 -2.26 -6.09 -16.66
CA PRO A 362 -0.88 -6.58 -16.62
C PRO A 362 0.00 -5.99 -17.73
N GLU A 363 -0.52 -5.85 -18.94
CA GLU A 363 0.22 -5.29 -20.08
C GLU A 363 0.67 -3.84 -19.81
N TYR A 364 -0.22 -2.99 -19.29
CA TYR A 364 0.06 -1.57 -19.06
C TYR A 364 0.94 -1.36 -17.82
N SER A 365 0.77 -2.18 -16.79
CA SER A 365 1.63 -2.14 -15.60
C SER A 365 3.06 -2.56 -15.92
N LEU A 366 3.26 -3.56 -16.79
CA LEU A 366 4.57 -3.96 -17.28
C LEU A 366 5.24 -2.87 -18.14
N GLU A 367 4.47 -2.14 -18.96
CA GLU A 367 4.99 -0.99 -19.70
C GLU A 367 5.54 0.08 -18.76
N VAL A 368 4.79 0.45 -17.72
CA VAL A 368 5.25 1.39 -16.68
C VAL A 368 6.48 0.86 -15.95
N MET A 369 6.49 -0.42 -15.57
CA MET A 369 7.62 -1.03 -14.88
C MET A 369 8.91 -0.91 -15.70
N ARG A 370 8.85 -1.24 -17.01
CA ARG A 370 9.99 -1.10 -17.92
C ARG A 370 10.42 0.36 -18.11
N HIS A 371 9.46 1.28 -18.14
CA HIS A 371 9.75 2.71 -18.27
C HIS A 371 10.48 3.22 -17.03
N LEU A 372 9.94 2.95 -15.85
CA LEU A 372 10.53 3.39 -14.58
C LEU A 372 11.89 2.74 -14.30
N TYR A 373 12.08 1.49 -14.70
CA TYR A 373 13.37 0.81 -14.55
C TYR A 373 14.50 1.47 -15.38
N LYS A 374 14.19 2.11 -16.50
CA LYS A 374 15.18 2.92 -17.24
C LYS A 374 15.63 4.15 -16.46
N MET A 375 14.87 4.55 -15.45
CA MET A 375 15.18 5.67 -14.56
C MET A 375 15.55 5.19 -13.14
N GLU A 376 15.97 3.91 -12.99
CA GLU A 376 16.21 3.28 -11.68
C GLU A 376 17.10 4.11 -10.75
N ASP A 377 18.14 4.74 -11.27
CA ASP A 377 19.05 5.61 -10.50
C ASP A 377 18.34 6.79 -9.78
N ARG A 378 17.09 7.09 -10.16
CA ARG A 378 16.33 8.25 -9.68
C ARG A 378 15.09 7.86 -8.87
N VAL A 379 14.48 6.74 -9.19
CA VAL A 379 13.15 6.38 -8.68
C VAL A 379 13.10 5.06 -7.94
N LEU A 380 14.19 4.28 -7.94
CA LEU A 380 14.25 2.94 -7.35
C LEU A 380 15.35 2.85 -6.29
N GLY A 381 14.96 2.46 -5.08
CA GLY A 381 15.85 2.28 -3.94
C GLY A 381 15.99 0.81 -3.51
N PRO A 382 16.63 0.57 -2.35
CA PRO A 382 16.77 -0.76 -1.78
C PRO A 382 15.43 -1.35 -1.33
N TYR A 383 14.44 -0.51 -1.05
CA TYR A 383 13.10 -0.87 -0.59
C TYR A 383 12.03 -0.76 -1.69
N GLY A 384 12.41 -0.87 -2.95
CA GLY A 384 11.50 -0.72 -4.07
C GLY A 384 11.50 0.69 -4.64
N PHE A 385 10.46 1.04 -5.38
CA PHE A 385 10.31 2.40 -5.88
C PHE A 385 10.03 3.38 -4.74
N TYR A 386 10.55 4.60 -4.89
CA TYR A 386 10.19 5.70 -3.98
C TYR A 386 8.70 6.01 -4.10
N ASP A 387 8.14 6.63 -3.05
CA ASP A 387 6.70 6.89 -2.91
C ASP A 387 6.10 7.56 -4.15
N ALA A 388 6.68 8.69 -4.56
CA ALA A 388 6.21 9.43 -5.71
C ALA A 388 7.30 10.31 -6.34
N PHE A 389 7.02 10.78 -7.55
CA PHE A 389 7.83 11.77 -8.25
C PHE A 389 6.95 12.73 -9.07
N SER A 390 7.47 13.92 -9.30
CA SER A 390 6.83 14.94 -10.11
C SER A 390 7.56 15.11 -11.44
#